data_204ed3bb855c519142ee47a877d5246e
#
_entry.id   204ed3bb855c519142ee47a877d5246e
#
_cell.length_a   1.000
_cell.length_b   1.000
_cell.length_c   1.000
_cell.angle_alpha   90.00
_cell.angle_beta   90.00
_cell.angle_gamma   90.00
#
_symmetry.space_group_name_H-M   'P 1'
#
loop_
_entity.id
_entity.type
_entity.pdbx_description
1 polymer ?
#
loop_
_entity_poly.entity_id
_entity_poly.type
_entity_poly.pdbx_seq_one_letter_code
_entity_poly.pdbx_strand_id
1 'polypeptide(L)'
;LNVFSNFSGYYVGITNDINRRLFLEHNVSEENDHWIWCQAESKETAQKVEQYFLDLGMDGDTGGGTNDTLYVYCYKKTSTSKE
;
A
#
# COMPACT_ATOMS: atom_id res chain seq x y z
N LEU A 1 -19.73 -12.63 -1.82
CA LEU A 1 -18.61 -12.79 -1.01
C LEU A 1 -17.34 -13.01 -1.70
N ASN A 2 -17.38 -13.52 -2.87
CA ASN A 2 -16.16 -13.71 -3.60
C ASN A 2 -15.50 -12.43 -3.99
N VAL A 3 -16.20 -11.33 -3.81
CA VAL A 3 -15.60 -10.04 -4.07
C VAL A 3 -14.38 -9.81 -3.19
N PHE A 4 -14.28 -10.52 -2.07
CA PHE A 4 -13.15 -10.34 -1.19
C PHE A 4 -12.00 -11.29 -1.46
N SER A 5 -12.14 -12.15 -2.45
CA SER A 5 -11.14 -13.18 -2.66
C SER A 5 -10.01 -12.74 -3.57
N ASN A 6 -10.07 -11.53 -4.12
CA ASN A 6 -9.13 -11.13 -5.16
C ASN A 6 -8.17 -10.03 -4.71
N PHE A 7 -7.76 -10.08 -3.45
CA PHE A 7 -6.79 -9.11 -2.95
C PHE A 7 -5.37 -9.38 -3.45
N SER A 8 -5.11 -10.57 -4.00
CA SER A 8 -3.77 -10.88 -4.48
C SER A 8 -3.32 -10.00 -5.64
N GLY A 9 -4.26 -9.32 -6.30
CA GLY A 9 -3.92 -8.38 -7.35
C GLY A 9 -3.55 -6.98 -6.86
N TYR A 10 -3.49 -6.78 -5.55
CA TYR A 10 -3.23 -5.49 -4.94
C TYR A 10 -1.97 -5.53 -4.09
N TYR A 11 -1.36 -4.37 -3.92
CA TYR A 11 -0.18 -4.18 -3.09
C TYR A 11 -0.50 -3.17 -2.00
N VAL A 12 -0.06 -3.43 -0.78
CA VAL A 12 -0.20 -2.51 0.34
C VAL A 12 1.17 -2.18 0.90
N GLY A 13 1.36 -0.92 1.30
CA GLY A 13 2.61 -0.49 1.90
C GLY A 13 2.41 0.68 2.82
N ILE A 14 3.47 1.03 3.54
CA ILE A 14 3.48 2.21 4.40
C ILE A 14 4.65 3.10 4.02
N THR A 15 4.50 4.40 4.23
CA THR A 15 5.53 5.34 3.82
C THR A 15 5.38 6.66 4.59
N ASN A 16 6.44 7.45 4.57
CA ASN A 16 6.37 8.83 5.03
C ASN A 16 6.19 9.82 3.86
N ASP A 17 6.13 9.31 2.63
CA ASP A 17 6.01 10.18 1.45
C ASP A 17 5.28 9.42 0.35
N ILE A 18 3.98 9.71 0.21
CA ILE A 18 3.13 9.01 -0.76
C ILE A 18 3.60 9.26 -2.20
N ASN A 19 3.91 10.49 -2.54
CA ASN A 19 4.30 10.80 -3.93
C ASN A 19 5.54 10.03 -4.34
N ARG A 20 6.55 10.03 -3.48
CA ARG A 20 7.79 9.33 -3.78
C ARG A 20 7.54 7.82 -3.90
N ARG A 21 6.88 7.25 -2.91
CA ARG A 21 6.78 5.79 -2.85
C ARG A 21 5.82 5.24 -3.90
N LEU A 22 4.64 5.85 -4.00
CA LEU A 22 3.59 5.32 -4.85
C LEU A 22 3.84 5.62 -6.32
N PHE A 23 4.16 6.86 -6.64
CA PHE A 23 4.25 7.29 -8.03
C PHE A 23 5.65 7.16 -8.61
N LEU A 24 6.68 7.41 -7.82
CA LEU A 24 8.05 7.34 -8.34
C LEU A 24 8.65 5.95 -8.21
N GLU A 25 8.48 5.32 -7.07
CA GLU A 25 9.12 4.02 -6.83
C GLU A 25 8.29 2.85 -7.33
N HIS A 26 6.98 2.86 -7.07
CA HIS A 26 6.10 1.80 -7.57
C HIS A 26 5.63 2.04 -8.99
N ASN A 27 5.88 3.22 -9.53
CA ASN A 27 5.51 3.59 -10.89
C ASN A 27 4.01 3.49 -11.16
N VAL A 28 3.21 3.81 -10.16
CA VAL A 28 1.76 3.85 -10.30
C VAL A 28 1.37 5.12 -11.04
N SER A 29 0.44 5.02 -11.99
CA SER A 29 -0.05 6.20 -12.71
C SER A 29 -1.14 6.87 -11.89
N GLU A 30 -0.90 8.12 -11.54
CA GLU A 30 -1.85 8.86 -10.72
C GLU A 30 -3.22 8.98 -11.41
N GLU A 31 -3.23 9.10 -12.72
CA GLU A 31 -4.46 9.32 -13.48
C GLU A 31 -5.11 8.05 -13.97
N ASN A 32 -4.33 7.00 -14.24
CA ASN A 32 -4.84 5.83 -14.93
C ASN A 32 -4.93 4.58 -14.06
N ASP A 33 -4.18 4.51 -12.98
CA ASP A 33 -4.15 3.32 -12.13
C ASP A 33 -5.05 3.52 -10.92
N HIS A 34 -5.43 2.41 -10.30
CA HIS A 34 -6.26 2.44 -9.09
C HIS A 34 -5.38 2.46 -7.86
N TRP A 35 -5.57 3.45 -7.01
CA TRP A 35 -4.79 3.58 -5.78
C TRP A 35 -5.57 4.38 -4.75
N ILE A 36 -5.26 4.14 -3.48
CA ILE A 36 -5.81 4.91 -2.36
C ILE A 36 -4.73 5.04 -1.30
N TRP A 37 -4.93 5.97 -0.39
CA TRP A 37 -4.06 6.11 0.76
C TRP A 37 -4.83 6.73 1.92
N CYS A 38 -4.31 6.52 3.11
CA CYS A 38 -4.84 7.18 4.30
C CYS A 38 -3.70 7.46 5.26
N GLN A 39 -3.95 8.37 6.18
CA GLN A 39 -2.99 8.73 7.21
C GLN A 39 -3.35 8.01 8.51
N ALA A 40 -2.36 7.41 9.16
CA ALA A 40 -2.53 6.76 10.46
C ALA A 40 -2.03 7.68 11.55
N GLU A 41 -2.38 7.38 12.79
CA GLU A 41 -1.97 8.18 13.94
C GLU A 41 -0.50 8.00 14.27
N SER A 42 0.04 6.81 13.98
CA SER A 42 1.39 6.46 14.36
C SER A 42 1.91 5.39 13.44
N LYS A 43 3.23 5.15 13.52
CA LYS A 43 3.83 4.08 12.77
C LYS A 43 3.23 2.73 13.16
N GLU A 44 2.97 2.52 14.44
CA GLU A 44 2.39 1.27 14.91
C GLU A 44 1.01 1.05 14.32
N THR A 45 0.19 2.09 14.24
CA THR A 45 -1.13 1.98 13.62
C THR A 45 -1.00 1.69 12.14
N ALA A 46 -0.08 2.38 11.46
CA ALA A 46 0.15 2.13 10.04
C ALA A 46 0.56 0.67 9.81
N GLN A 47 1.43 0.13 10.65
CA GLN A 47 1.86 -1.26 10.53
C GLN A 47 0.72 -2.23 10.77
N LYS A 48 -0.18 -1.93 11.70
CA LYS A 48 -1.34 -2.78 11.96
C LYS A 48 -2.29 -2.80 10.78
N VAL A 49 -2.52 -1.66 10.16
CA VAL A 49 -3.38 -1.58 8.98
C VAL A 49 -2.75 -2.34 7.82
N GLU A 50 -1.44 -2.16 7.62
CA GLU A 50 -0.74 -2.90 6.58
C GLU A 50 -0.87 -4.41 6.80
N GLN A 51 -0.65 -4.86 8.03
CA GLN A 51 -0.74 -6.29 8.34
C GLN A 51 -2.16 -6.82 8.10
N TYR A 52 -3.17 -6.02 8.42
CA TYR A 52 -4.55 -6.41 8.17
C TYR A 52 -4.77 -6.73 6.69
N PHE A 53 -4.30 -5.86 5.81
CA PHE A 53 -4.48 -6.08 4.37
C PHE A 53 -3.60 -7.21 3.84
N LEU A 54 -2.41 -7.39 4.40
CA LEU A 54 -1.58 -8.53 4.04
C LEU A 54 -2.27 -9.84 4.41
N ASP A 55 -2.92 -9.88 5.56
CA ASP A 55 -3.66 -11.06 6.00
C ASP A 55 -4.85 -11.36 5.11
N LEU A 56 -5.40 -10.34 4.45
CA LEU A 56 -6.49 -10.52 3.48
C LEU A 56 -5.99 -11.03 2.12
N GLY A 57 -4.68 -11.09 1.92
CA GLY A 57 -4.13 -11.62 0.69
C GLY A 57 -3.44 -10.61 -0.21
N MET A 58 -3.34 -9.35 0.19
CA MET A 58 -2.60 -8.36 -0.58
C MET A 58 -1.11 -8.67 -0.55
N ASP A 59 -0.42 -8.30 -1.60
CA ASP A 59 1.03 -8.39 -1.65
C ASP A 59 1.63 -7.19 -0.92
N GLY A 60 2.86 -7.34 -0.45
CA GLY A 60 3.56 -6.25 0.25
C GLY A 60 4.69 -6.78 1.10
N ASP A 61 5.43 -5.86 1.72
CA ASP A 61 6.50 -6.18 2.65
C ASP A 61 6.12 -5.70 4.04
N THR A 62 6.34 -6.55 5.03
CA THR A 62 6.04 -6.17 6.42
C THR A 62 7.21 -5.45 7.05
N GLY A 63 6.90 -4.66 8.07
CA GLY A 63 7.92 -3.97 8.85
C GLY A 63 8.43 -2.73 8.13
N GLY A 64 9.55 -2.28 8.58
CA GLY A 64 10.16 -1.11 7.98
C GLY A 64 9.49 0.17 8.42
N GLY A 65 9.94 1.25 7.81
CA GLY A 65 9.48 2.58 8.12
C GLY A 65 10.23 3.19 9.28
N THR A 66 10.06 4.50 9.43
CA THR A 66 10.64 5.29 10.50
C THR A 66 9.51 5.85 11.36
N ASN A 67 9.85 6.61 12.40
CA ASN A 67 8.82 7.13 13.29
C ASN A 67 7.85 8.08 12.60
N ASP A 68 8.23 8.64 11.46
CA ASP A 68 7.36 9.51 10.67
C ASP A 68 6.66 8.77 9.53
N THR A 69 6.65 7.46 9.54
CA THR A 69 5.92 6.65 8.55
C THR A 69 4.48 6.57 8.98
N LEU A 70 3.65 7.46 8.45
CA LEU A 70 2.28 7.63 8.88
C LEU A 70 1.24 7.32 7.81
N TYR A 71 1.66 7.02 6.59
CA TYR A 71 0.71 6.83 5.49
C TYR A 71 0.66 5.36 5.09
N VAL A 72 -0.56 4.87 4.90
CA VAL A 72 -0.80 3.53 4.35
C VAL A 72 -1.39 3.72 2.96
N TYR A 73 -0.88 2.97 2.00
CA TYR A 73 -1.37 3.07 0.64
C TYR A 73 -1.61 1.68 0.07
N CYS A 74 -2.51 1.62 -0.91
CA CYS A 74 -2.79 0.40 -1.66
C CYS A 74 -2.91 0.77 -3.13
N TYR A 75 -2.49 -0.14 -4.01
CA TYR A 75 -2.72 0.06 -5.42
C TYR A 75 -2.93 -1.29 -6.10
N LYS A 76 -3.64 -1.25 -7.22
CA LYS A 76 -3.83 -2.44 -8.03
C LYS A 76 -2.59 -2.65 -8.89
N LYS A 77 -2.02 -3.83 -8.82
CA LYS A 77 -0.82 -4.14 -9.61
C LYS A 77 -1.15 -4.20 -11.08
N THR A 78 -0.27 -3.67 -11.92
CA THR A 78 -0.41 -3.68 -13.36
C THR A 78 0.89 -4.15 -13.98
N SER A 79 0.92 -4.26 -15.31
CA SER A 79 2.13 -4.68 -16.01
C SER A 79 3.25 -3.64 -15.90
N THR A 80 2.91 -2.39 -15.57
CA THR A 80 3.89 -1.33 -15.46
C THR A 80 4.23 -0.94 -14.04
N SER A 81 3.48 -1.41 -13.04
CA SER A 81 3.79 -1.09 -11.66
C SER A 81 4.97 -1.91 -11.16
N LYS A 82 5.70 -1.38 -10.19
CA LYS A 82 6.89 -2.01 -9.62
C LYS A 82 6.74 -2.16 -8.12
N GLU A 83 6.98 -3.35 -7.63
CA GLU A 83 6.90 -3.62 -6.18
C GLU A 83 8.17 -3.25 -5.44
#